data_400ee4295a1938c8392246dbfaea4cbc
#
_entry.id   400ee4295a1938c8392246dbfaea4cbc
#
_cell.length_a   1.000
_cell.length_b   1.000
_cell.length_c   1.000
_cell.angle_alpha   90.00
_cell.angle_beta   90.00
_cell.angle_gamma   90.00
#
_symmetry.space_group_name_H-M   'P 1'
#
loop_
_entity.id
_entity.type
_entity.pdbx_description
1 polymer ?
#
loop_
_entity_poly.entity_id
_entity_poly.type
_entity_poly.pdbx_seq_one_letter_code
_entity_poly.pdbx_strand_id
1 'polypeptide(L)'
;MKDLTKLKKTEEFAYLCEVSNTAMQQSLRDLDRAYSNFFHGIKTGKDVGYPRFKSKKNRQSYRVCGDGVHFFDKHVRLPKIGKVKCRVSKKVEGRILSITVIKNPSDKYYISVCYTDVPEKHLPKTGKSVGVDLNSADNLMTFSDGTVIPNPKFLKQSQKKIARLQKELSRKTSGSENWKMARIKLAKAHEHVANQRKD
;
A
#
# COMPACT_ATOMS: atom_id res chain seq x y z
N MET A 1 -24.40 -4.08 10.25
CA MET A 1 -24.43 -2.63 9.94
C MET A 1 -25.34 -1.86 10.90
N LYS A 2 -26.59 -2.33 11.17
CA LYS A 2 -27.50 -1.70 12.15
C LYS A 2 -26.89 -1.61 13.57
N ASP A 3 -26.12 -2.61 13.98
CA ASP A 3 -25.50 -2.65 15.31
C ASP A 3 -24.38 -1.62 15.48
N LEU A 4 -23.60 -1.31 14.42
CA LEU A 4 -22.61 -0.25 14.44
C LEU A 4 -23.24 1.11 14.73
N THR A 5 -24.43 1.38 14.20
CA THR A 5 -25.16 2.62 14.45
C THR A 5 -25.64 2.71 15.89
N LYS A 6 -26.04 1.58 16.49
CA LYS A 6 -26.41 1.51 17.90
C LYS A 6 -25.20 1.71 18.82
N LEU A 7 -24.08 1.01 18.54
CA LEU A 7 -22.84 1.12 19.30
C LEU A 7 -22.30 2.56 19.38
N LYS A 8 -22.38 3.32 18.31
CA LYS A 8 -21.95 4.73 18.30
C LYS A 8 -22.70 5.64 19.24
N LYS A 9 -23.91 5.25 19.65
CA LYS A 9 -24.76 6.04 20.57
C LYS A 9 -24.44 5.76 22.04
N THR A 10 -23.60 4.76 22.33
CA THR A 10 -23.16 4.45 23.69
C THR A 10 -21.94 5.27 24.05
N GLU A 11 -21.81 5.68 25.31
CA GLU A 11 -20.68 6.49 25.79
C GLU A 11 -19.34 5.78 25.55
N GLU A 12 -19.27 4.47 25.79
CA GLU A 12 -18.08 3.65 25.61
C GLU A 12 -17.50 3.71 24.19
N PHE A 13 -18.36 3.83 23.15
CA PHE A 13 -17.98 3.83 21.75
C PHE A 13 -18.18 5.16 21.05
N ALA A 14 -18.40 6.26 21.79
CA ALA A 14 -18.62 7.60 21.25
C ALA A 14 -17.49 8.08 20.31
N TYR A 15 -16.23 7.66 20.57
CA TYR A 15 -15.07 7.93 19.73
C TYR A 15 -15.22 7.42 18.28
N LEU A 16 -16.08 6.44 18.03
CA LEU A 16 -16.36 5.96 16.68
C LEU A 16 -17.05 7.02 15.80
N CYS A 17 -17.62 8.06 16.40
CA CYS A 17 -18.21 9.18 15.66
C CYS A 17 -17.15 10.06 14.97
N GLU A 18 -15.90 10.03 15.44
CA GLU A 18 -14.77 10.73 14.83
C GLU A 18 -14.29 10.07 13.53
N VAL A 19 -14.57 8.77 13.38
CA VAL A 19 -14.15 7.99 12.23
C VAL A 19 -15.21 8.02 11.13
N SER A 20 -14.77 8.05 9.87
CA SER A 20 -15.66 7.93 8.72
C SER A 20 -16.46 6.62 8.75
N ASN A 21 -17.78 6.72 8.55
CA ASN A 21 -18.67 5.55 8.48
C ASN A 21 -18.21 4.54 7.42
N THR A 22 -17.80 5.04 6.25
CA THR A 22 -17.35 4.18 5.15
C THR A 22 -16.07 3.44 5.49
N ALA A 23 -15.16 4.04 6.26
CA ALA A 23 -13.94 3.38 6.73
C ALA A 23 -14.26 2.21 7.68
N MET A 24 -15.17 2.42 8.63
CA MET A 24 -15.62 1.37 9.55
C MET A 24 -16.35 0.24 8.82
N GLN A 25 -17.24 0.58 7.89
CA GLN A 25 -17.93 -0.41 7.06
C GLN A 25 -16.95 -1.25 6.24
N GLN A 26 -15.89 -0.65 5.68
CA GLN A 26 -14.87 -1.39 4.94
C GLN A 26 -14.07 -2.31 5.87
N SER A 27 -13.76 -1.89 7.09
CA SER A 27 -13.10 -2.76 8.08
C SER A 27 -13.95 -3.99 8.43
N LEU A 28 -15.27 -3.82 8.60
CA LEU A 28 -16.19 -4.94 8.84
C LEU A 28 -16.28 -5.86 7.62
N ARG A 29 -16.33 -5.33 6.40
CA ARG A 29 -16.33 -6.13 5.16
C ARG A 29 -15.00 -6.89 4.97
N ASP A 30 -13.88 -6.28 5.34
CA ASP A 30 -12.56 -6.95 5.26
C ASP A 30 -12.49 -8.11 6.28
N LEU A 31 -13.08 -7.95 7.48
CA LEU A 31 -13.20 -9.02 8.47
C LEU A 31 -14.09 -10.15 7.96
N ASP A 32 -15.28 -9.84 7.45
CA ASP A 32 -16.21 -10.81 6.87
C ASP A 32 -15.54 -11.61 5.74
N ARG A 33 -14.84 -10.92 4.84
CA ARG A 33 -14.07 -11.56 3.76
C ARG A 33 -12.98 -12.49 4.29
N ALA A 34 -12.28 -12.09 5.36
CA ALA A 34 -11.22 -12.91 5.95
C ALA A 34 -11.78 -14.22 6.50
N TYR A 35 -12.93 -14.18 7.18
CA TYR A 35 -13.61 -15.39 7.66
C TYR A 35 -14.20 -16.23 6.52
N SER A 36 -14.82 -15.59 5.54
CA SER A 36 -15.34 -16.27 4.35
C SER A 36 -14.25 -17.03 3.60
N ASN A 37 -13.08 -16.41 3.42
CA ASN A 37 -11.92 -17.06 2.80
C ASN A 37 -11.41 -18.24 3.65
N PHE A 38 -11.38 -18.10 4.97
CA PHE A 38 -10.98 -19.16 5.88
C PHE A 38 -11.90 -20.37 5.76
N PHE A 39 -13.22 -20.18 5.90
CA PHE A 39 -14.20 -21.28 5.80
C PHE A 39 -14.24 -21.89 4.39
N HIS A 40 -14.11 -21.07 3.34
CA HIS A 40 -13.99 -21.59 1.97
C HIS A 40 -12.72 -22.43 1.78
N GLY A 41 -11.59 -21.98 2.35
CA GLY A 41 -10.34 -22.73 2.33
C GLY A 41 -10.48 -24.11 2.98
N ILE A 42 -11.07 -24.17 4.18
CA ILE A 42 -11.34 -25.44 4.86
C ILE A 42 -12.20 -26.38 3.98
N LYS A 43 -13.30 -25.86 3.41
CA LYS A 43 -14.19 -26.65 2.54
C LYS A 43 -13.48 -27.17 1.27
N THR A 44 -12.51 -26.45 0.76
CA THR A 44 -11.77 -26.83 -0.46
C THR A 44 -10.46 -27.58 -0.17
N GLY A 45 -10.20 -27.96 1.07
CA GLY A 45 -8.99 -28.69 1.48
C GLY A 45 -7.69 -27.88 1.38
N LYS A 46 -7.78 -26.53 1.31
CA LYS A 46 -6.61 -25.65 1.30
C LYS A 46 -6.14 -25.37 2.71
N ASP A 47 -4.82 -25.39 2.92
CA ASP A 47 -4.24 -24.96 4.19
C ASP A 47 -4.32 -23.42 4.33
N VAL A 48 -5.41 -22.95 4.93
CA VAL A 48 -5.67 -21.53 5.18
C VAL A 48 -5.68 -21.28 6.67
N GLY A 49 -4.74 -20.44 7.14
CA GLY A 49 -4.67 -20.06 8.55
C GLY A 49 -5.87 -19.24 9.02
N TYR A 50 -6.21 -19.36 10.29
CA TYR A 50 -7.26 -18.57 10.94
C TYR A 50 -6.97 -17.05 10.82
N PRO A 51 -7.98 -16.20 10.61
CA PRO A 51 -7.80 -14.75 10.52
C PRO A 51 -7.11 -14.18 11.76
N ARG A 52 -6.00 -13.46 11.57
CA ARG A 52 -5.22 -12.90 12.67
C ARG A 52 -5.60 -11.45 12.93
N PHE A 53 -5.61 -11.07 14.21
CA PHE A 53 -5.83 -9.69 14.61
C PHE A 53 -4.74 -8.76 14.06
N LYS A 54 -5.15 -7.66 13.43
CA LYS A 54 -4.24 -6.64 12.88
C LYS A 54 -3.72 -5.74 13.99
N SER A 55 -2.50 -5.97 14.43
CA SER A 55 -1.85 -5.16 15.47
C SER A 55 -1.33 -3.81 14.93
N LYS A 56 -1.04 -2.86 15.85
CA LYS A 56 -0.39 -1.58 15.53
C LYS A 56 1.02 -1.74 14.92
N LYS A 57 1.66 -2.92 15.06
CA LYS A 57 2.98 -3.22 14.47
C LYS A 57 2.88 -3.55 12.98
N ASN A 58 1.71 -3.94 12.49
CA ASN A 58 1.48 -4.26 11.09
C ASN A 58 1.35 -2.96 10.26
N ARG A 59 1.37 -3.12 8.92
CA ARG A 59 1.12 -2.01 7.98
C ARG A 59 -0.21 -1.33 8.31
N GLN A 60 -0.16 -0.05 8.59
CA GLN A 60 -1.35 0.74 8.91
C GLN A 60 -1.99 1.25 7.62
N SER A 61 -3.25 0.96 7.44
CA SER A 61 -4.04 1.46 6.32
C SER A 61 -5.53 1.45 6.66
N TYR A 62 -6.27 2.35 6.05
CA TYR A 62 -7.73 2.31 6.06
C TYR A 62 -8.26 2.60 4.66
N ARG A 63 -9.43 2.05 4.36
CA ARG A 63 -10.11 2.22 3.07
C ARG A 63 -11.42 2.99 3.27
N VAL A 64 -11.73 3.88 2.33
CA VAL A 64 -13.04 4.54 2.22
C VAL A 64 -13.60 4.39 0.81
N CYS A 65 -14.92 4.41 0.68
CA CYS A 65 -15.57 4.48 -0.63
C CYS A 65 -15.27 5.81 -1.32
N GLY A 66 -15.37 5.84 -2.64
CA GLY A 66 -15.08 7.02 -3.45
C GLY A 66 -16.01 8.20 -3.20
N ASP A 67 -17.24 7.93 -2.72
CA ASP A 67 -18.21 8.98 -2.39
C ASP A 67 -17.67 9.90 -1.29
N GLY A 68 -17.60 11.19 -1.56
CA GLY A 68 -17.05 12.19 -0.65
C GLY A 68 -15.52 12.36 -0.72
N VAL A 69 -14.84 11.67 -1.63
CA VAL A 69 -13.43 11.88 -1.93
C VAL A 69 -13.28 12.72 -3.18
N HIS A 70 -12.59 13.84 -3.08
CA HIS A 70 -12.36 14.74 -4.20
C HIS A 70 -10.88 15.07 -4.31
N PHE A 71 -10.31 14.91 -5.51
CA PHE A 71 -8.95 15.31 -5.83
C PHE A 71 -8.94 16.71 -6.43
N PHE A 72 -8.01 17.52 -5.93
CA PHE A 72 -7.65 18.84 -6.46
C PHE A 72 -6.19 18.77 -6.91
N ASP A 73 -5.67 19.79 -7.57
CA ASP A 73 -4.31 19.80 -8.10
C ASP A 73 -3.23 19.37 -7.07
N LYS A 74 -3.27 19.92 -5.86
CA LYS A 74 -2.28 19.66 -4.78
C LYS A 74 -2.90 19.15 -3.48
N HIS A 75 -4.18 18.79 -3.50
CA HIS A 75 -4.91 18.38 -2.30
C HIS A 75 -5.89 17.25 -2.63
N VAL A 76 -6.18 16.46 -1.62
CA VAL A 76 -7.30 15.52 -1.61
C VAL A 76 -8.20 15.84 -0.42
N ARG A 77 -9.50 15.85 -0.65
CA ARG A 77 -10.49 15.92 0.42
C ARG A 77 -10.87 14.51 0.85
N LEU A 78 -10.68 14.23 2.14
CA LEU A 78 -11.00 12.94 2.75
C LEU A 78 -12.17 13.09 3.72
N PRO A 79 -13.11 12.13 3.78
CA PRO A 79 -14.21 12.16 4.73
C PRO A 79 -13.71 12.27 6.17
N LYS A 80 -14.28 13.16 6.97
CA LYS A 80 -13.94 13.48 8.37
C LYS A 80 -12.58 14.19 8.57
N ILE A 81 -11.60 13.99 7.69
CA ILE A 81 -10.25 14.59 7.81
C ILE A 81 -10.20 15.98 7.14
N GLY A 82 -11.00 16.16 6.06
CA GLY A 82 -10.97 17.39 5.29
C GLY A 82 -9.93 17.42 4.19
N LYS A 83 -9.41 18.61 3.86
CA LYS A 83 -8.42 18.82 2.81
C LYS A 83 -7.02 18.47 3.30
N VAL A 84 -6.35 17.54 2.63
CA VAL A 84 -4.97 17.11 2.91
C VAL A 84 -4.10 17.44 1.72
N LYS A 85 -2.95 18.09 1.94
CA LYS A 85 -1.96 18.35 0.89
C LYS A 85 -1.36 17.03 0.41
N CYS A 86 -1.32 16.83 -0.91
CA CYS A 86 -0.74 15.64 -1.52
C CYS A 86 -0.08 15.95 -2.85
N ARG A 87 0.85 15.09 -3.26
CA ARG A 87 1.42 15.09 -4.62
C ARG A 87 0.63 14.09 -5.45
N VAL A 88 -0.08 14.56 -6.44
CA VAL A 88 -0.78 13.72 -7.41
C VAL A 88 0.21 13.25 -8.46
N SER A 89 0.55 11.96 -8.47
CA SER A 89 1.52 11.37 -9.41
C SER A 89 0.90 11.00 -10.75
N LYS A 90 -0.40 10.67 -10.76
CA LYS A 90 -1.18 10.38 -11.97
C LYS A 90 -2.52 11.09 -11.88
N LYS A 91 -2.97 11.64 -13.00
CA LYS A 91 -4.33 12.20 -13.10
C LYS A 91 -5.34 11.07 -12.84
N VAL A 92 -6.30 11.32 -11.98
CA VAL A 92 -7.41 10.39 -11.73
C VAL A 92 -8.42 10.58 -12.87
N GLU A 93 -8.61 9.54 -13.66
CA GLU A 93 -9.56 9.50 -14.77
C GLU A 93 -10.67 8.50 -14.44
N GLY A 94 -11.93 8.83 -14.79
CA GLY A 94 -13.07 7.96 -14.48
C GLY A 94 -13.64 8.14 -13.07
N ARG A 95 -14.47 7.19 -12.65
CA ARG A 95 -15.19 7.22 -11.38
C ARG A 95 -14.38 6.53 -10.26
N ILE A 96 -14.16 7.22 -9.16
CA ILE A 96 -13.47 6.66 -7.99
C ILE A 96 -14.41 5.68 -7.27
N LEU A 97 -13.98 4.42 -7.16
CA LEU A 97 -14.68 3.38 -6.39
C LEU A 97 -14.28 3.38 -4.92
N SER A 98 -12.99 3.45 -4.66
CA SER A 98 -12.45 3.48 -3.32
C SER A 98 -11.05 4.07 -3.29
N ILE A 99 -10.66 4.56 -2.13
CA ILE A 99 -9.27 4.93 -1.85
C ILE A 99 -8.78 4.20 -0.62
N THR A 100 -7.50 3.89 -0.60
CA THR A 100 -6.80 3.33 0.56
C THR A 100 -5.69 4.28 0.96
N VAL A 101 -5.79 4.82 2.17
CA VAL A 101 -4.71 5.60 2.77
C VAL A 101 -3.80 4.66 3.53
N ILE A 102 -2.50 4.78 3.31
CA ILE A 102 -1.47 3.86 3.81
C ILE A 102 -0.41 4.67 4.52
N LYS A 103 -0.07 4.29 5.75
CA LYS A 103 1.12 4.77 6.44
C LYS A 103 2.24 3.75 6.32
N ASN A 104 3.35 4.15 5.69
CA ASN A 104 4.54 3.31 5.58
C ASN A 104 5.42 3.41 6.83
N PRO A 105 6.26 2.39 7.11
CA PRO A 105 7.25 2.44 8.20
C PRO A 105 8.25 3.60 8.10
N SER A 106 8.42 4.18 6.91
CA SER A 106 9.23 5.39 6.65
C SER A 106 8.58 6.70 7.14
N ASP A 107 7.42 6.60 7.80
CA ASP A 107 6.57 7.71 8.25
C ASP A 107 5.99 8.57 7.12
N LYS A 108 5.92 8.00 5.91
CA LYS A 108 5.25 8.62 4.76
C LYS A 108 3.85 8.06 4.59
N TYR A 109 2.95 8.91 4.09
CA TYR A 109 1.59 8.53 3.74
C TYR A 109 1.43 8.45 2.23
N TYR A 110 0.70 7.43 1.79
CA TYR A 110 0.36 7.21 0.39
C TYR A 110 -1.14 7.00 0.24
N ILE A 111 -1.65 7.36 -0.91
CA ILE A 111 -3.04 7.12 -1.30
C ILE A 111 -3.04 6.25 -2.53
N SER A 112 -3.66 5.08 -2.43
CA SER A 112 -3.98 4.21 -3.57
C SER A 112 -5.41 4.45 -3.98
N VAL A 113 -5.64 4.77 -5.24
CA VAL A 113 -6.96 5.05 -5.80
C VAL A 113 -7.39 3.88 -6.68
N CYS A 114 -8.56 3.32 -6.42
CA CYS A 114 -9.25 2.38 -7.30
C CYS A 114 -10.34 3.14 -8.04
N TYR A 115 -10.30 3.13 -9.36
CA TYR A 115 -11.28 3.81 -10.20
C TYR A 115 -11.69 2.94 -11.38
N THR A 116 -12.84 3.23 -11.97
CA THR A 116 -13.44 2.54 -13.11
C THR A 116 -13.80 3.56 -14.20
N ASP A 117 -14.38 3.08 -15.27
CA ASP A 117 -14.82 3.89 -16.41
C ASP A 117 -13.64 4.64 -17.07
N VAL A 118 -12.48 3.96 -17.14
CA VAL A 118 -11.29 4.47 -17.82
C VAL A 118 -11.38 4.11 -19.29
N PRO A 119 -11.24 5.09 -20.20
CA PRO A 119 -11.20 4.80 -21.63
C PRO A 119 -10.02 3.87 -21.95
N GLU A 120 -10.29 2.77 -22.64
CA GLU A 120 -9.25 1.88 -23.11
C GLU A 120 -8.40 2.57 -24.18
N LYS A 121 -7.10 2.62 -23.95
CA LYS A 121 -6.13 3.14 -24.93
C LYS A 121 -5.52 1.96 -25.66
N HIS A 122 -6.00 1.70 -26.85
CA HIS A 122 -5.39 0.71 -27.73
C HIS A 122 -4.20 1.33 -28.48
N LEU A 123 -3.03 0.74 -28.31
CA LEU A 123 -1.88 1.09 -29.13
C LEU A 123 -2.06 0.50 -30.54
N PRO A 124 -1.63 1.20 -31.60
CA PRO A 124 -1.70 0.68 -32.96
C PRO A 124 -0.88 -0.60 -33.06
N LYS A 125 -1.43 -1.62 -33.72
CA LYS A 125 -0.72 -2.87 -34.01
C LYS A 125 0.40 -2.58 -34.99
N THR A 126 1.64 -2.82 -34.61
CA THR A 126 2.82 -2.60 -35.47
C THR A 126 3.14 -3.80 -36.38
N GLY A 127 2.52 -4.96 -36.12
CA GLY A 127 2.85 -6.23 -36.79
C GLY A 127 4.23 -6.79 -36.44
N LYS A 128 4.99 -6.12 -35.57
CA LYS A 128 6.31 -6.58 -35.11
C LYS A 128 6.15 -7.41 -33.84
N SER A 129 6.96 -8.47 -33.74
CA SER A 129 7.11 -9.30 -32.53
C SER A 129 8.54 -9.25 -32.06
N VAL A 130 8.74 -9.27 -30.76
CA VAL A 130 10.06 -9.34 -30.13
C VAL A 130 10.03 -10.40 -29.03
N GLY A 131 11.04 -11.28 -29.04
CA GLY A 131 11.29 -12.23 -27.94
C GLY A 131 12.01 -11.51 -26.81
N VAL A 132 11.64 -11.80 -25.56
CA VAL A 132 12.28 -11.22 -24.37
C VAL A 132 12.69 -12.37 -23.44
N ASP A 133 13.97 -12.45 -23.13
CA ASP A 133 14.52 -13.34 -22.09
C ASP A 133 14.76 -12.52 -20.81
N LEU A 134 14.25 -13.02 -19.68
CA LEU A 134 14.41 -12.39 -18.36
C LEU A 134 15.49 -13.13 -17.57
N ASN A 135 16.48 -12.38 -17.09
CA ASN A 135 17.57 -12.95 -16.31
C ASN A 135 17.78 -12.16 -15.01
N SER A 136 18.28 -12.82 -13.98
CA SER A 136 18.57 -12.21 -12.67
C SER A 136 20.07 -11.97 -12.42
N ALA A 137 20.95 -12.46 -13.30
CA ALA A 137 22.40 -12.37 -13.13
C ALA A 137 22.93 -10.96 -13.54
N ASP A 138 23.57 -10.86 -14.69
CA ASP A 138 24.20 -9.59 -15.12
C ASP A 138 23.27 -8.76 -15.99
N ASN A 139 22.44 -9.38 -16.78
CA ASN A 139 21.43 -8.75 -17.60
C ASN A 139 20.06 -8.93 -16.97
N LEU A 140 19.24 -7.88 -16.99
CA LEU A 140 17.85 -7.96 -16.57
C LEU A 140 16.96 -8.52 -17.69
N MET A 141 17.19 -8.05 -18.91
CA MET A 141 16.45 -8.46 -20.11
C MET A 141 17.40 -8.54 -21.30
N THR A 142 17.17 -9.53 -22.15
CA THR A 142 17.80 -9.64 -23.48
C THR A 142 16.69 -9.80 -24.50
N PHE A 143 16.71 -8.98 -25.54
CA PHE A 143 15.71 -8.98 -26.61
C PHE A 143 16.23 -9.74 -27.83
N SER A 144 15.33 -10.30 -28.64
CA SER A 144 15.67 -11.04 -29.87
C SER A 144 16.31 -10.16 -30.94
N ASP A 145 16.23 -8.84 -30.83
CA ASP A 145 16.92 -7.87 -31.71
C ASP A 145 18.36 -7.57 -31.25
N GLY A 146 18.87 -8.25 -30.21
CA GLY A 146 20.19 -8.05 -29.65
C GLY A 146 20.29 -6.94 -28.59
N THR A 147 19.19 -6.23 -28.31
CA THR A 147 19.19 -5.23 -27.23
C THR A 147 19.33 -5.90 -25.87
N VAL A 148 20.22 -5.38 -25.02
CA VAL A 148 20.47 -5.90 -23.67
C VAL A 148 20.23 -4.79 -22.64
N ILE A 149 19.40 -5.08 -21.62
CA ILE A 149 19.21 -4.20 -20.47
C ILE A 149 19.99 -4.81 -19.29
N PRO A 150 21.02 -4.12 -18.77
CA PRO A 150 21.82 -4.63 -17.66
C PRO A 150 21.01 -4.62 -16.35
N ASN A 151 21.29 -5.58 -15.48
CA ASN A 151 20.67 -5.65 -14.16
C ASN A 151 21.31 -4.61 -13.22
N PRO A 152 20.57 -3.60 -12.76
CA PRO A 152 21.11 -2.54 -11.91
C PRO A 152 21.46 -3.01 -10.50
N LYS A 153 21.06 -4.21 -10.08
CA LYS A 153 21.37 -4.81 -8.77
C LYS A 153 21.14 -3.87 -7.58
N PHE A 154 20.05 -3.12 -7.55
CA PHE A 154 19.75 -2.07 -6.58
C PHE A 154 19.94 -2.47 -5.11
N LEU A 155 19.53 -3.71 -4.75
CA LEU A 155 19.73 -4.21 -3.40
C LEU A 155 21.22 -4.33 -3.06
N LYS A 156 22.05 -4.88 -3.98
CA LYS A 156 23.49 -5.05 -3.79
C LYS A 156 24.18 -3.70 -3.58
N GLN A 157 23.83 -2.68 -4.37
CA GLN A 157 24.32 -1.32 -4.23
C GLN A 157 23.99 -0.70 -2.86
N SER A 158 22.77 -0.96 -2.35
CA SER A 158 22.28 -0.41 -1.09
C SER A 158 22.64 -1.24 0.15
N GLN A 159 23.19 -2.46 -0.02
CA GLN A 159 23.38 -3.44 1.05
C GLN A 159 24.28 -2.91 2.18
N LYS A 160 25.42 -2.29 1.85
CA LYS A 160 26.35 -1.71 2.86
C LYS A 160 25.66 -0.65 3.69
N LYS A 161 24.84 0.23 3.07
CA LYS A 161 24.09 1.29 3.76
C LYS A 161 23.04 0.70 4.68
N ILE A 162 22.27 -0.28 4.20
CA ILE A 162 21.22 -0.95 4.99
C ILE A 162 21.85 -1.66 6.20
N ALA A 163 22.92 -2.44 6.02
CA ALA A 163 23.62 -3.13 7.10
C ALA A 163 24.14 -2.14 8.17
N ARG A 164 24.71 -1.01 7.76
CA ARG A 164 25.14 0.04 8.70
C ARG A 164 23.96 0.60 9.52
N LEU A 165 22.83 0.91 8.86
CA LEU A 165 21.65 1.43 9.54
C LEU A 165 20.99 0.38 10.46
N GLN A 166 21.03 -0.90 10.12
CA GLN A 166 20.58 -1.99 10.99
C GLN A 166 21.45 -2.09 12.24
N LYS A 167 22.78 -2.02 12.08
CA LYS A 167 23.72 -2.03 13.21
C LYS A 167 23.57 -0.77 14.08
N GLU A 168 23.27 0.37 13.49
CA GLU A 168 22.97 1.61 14.24
C GLU A 168 21.68 1.44 15.06
N LEU A 169 20.62 0.88 14.48
CA LEU A 169 19.35 0.63 15.15
C LEU A 169 19.49 -0.37 16.31
N SER A 170 20.23 -1.47 16.13
CA SER A 170 20.42 -2.50 17.16
C SER A 170 21.14 -2.00 18.41
N ARG A 171 21.93 -0.92 18.29
CA ARG A 171 22.65 -0.29 19.41
C ARG A 171 21.80 0.70 20.22
N LYS A 172 20.56 0.98 19.78
CA LYS A 172 19.68 1.95 20.43
C LYS A 172 18.74 1.24 21.40
N THR A 173 18.44 1.89 22.52
CA THR A 173 17.43 1.40 23.46
C THR A 173 16.06 1.41 22.80
N SER A 174 15.42 0.23 22.75
CA SER A 174 14.11 0.06 22.14
C SER A 174 13.07 1.00 22.76
N GLY A 175 12.28 1.69 21.91
CA GLY A 175 11.26 2.63 22.34
C GLY A 175 11.74 4.07 22.57
N SER A 176 13.07 4.31 22.66
CA SER A 176 13.62 5.67 22.81
C SER A 176 13.38 6.49 21.52
N GLU A 177 13.42 7.83 21.63
CA GLU A 177 13.29 8.71 20.45
C GLU A 177 14.43 8.46 19.45
N ASN A 178 15.65 8.25 19.90
CA ASN A 178 16.78 7.89 19.06
C ASN A 178 16.56 6.57 18.30
N TRP A 179 15.95 5.59 18.95
CA TRP A 179 15.57 4.32 18.30
C TRP A 179 14.49 4.54 17.23
N LYS A 180 13.46 5.34 17.55
CA LYS A 180 12.40 5.69 16.57
C LYS A 180 12.99 6.38 15.34
N MET A 181 13.89 7.33 15.53
CA MET A 181 14.58 8.04 14.43
C MET A 181 15.44 7.08 13.59
N ALA A 182 16.21 6.19 14.22
CA ALA A 182 17.03 5.20 13.51
C ALA A 182 16.15 4.21 12.72
N ARG A 183 15.03 3.76 13.30
CA ARG A 183 14.05 2.91 12.62
C ARG A 183 13.48 3.56 11.36
N ILE A 184 13.14 4.85 11.42
CA ILE A 184 12.63 5.60 10.26
C ILE A 184 13.70 5.73 9.18
N LYS A 185 14.97 6.00 9.56
CA LYS A 185 16.09 6.06 8.60
C LYS A 185 16.28 4.73 7.87
N LEU A 186 16.26 3.62 8.59
CA LEU A 186 16.35 2.29 8.01
C LEU A 186 15.15 2.00 7.09
N ALA A 187 13.93 2.32 7.51
CA ALA A 187 12.72 2.13 6.72
C ALA A 187 12.76 2.94 5.40
N LYS A 188 13.27 4.18 5.43
CA LYS A 188 13.48 5.00 4.22
C LYS A 188 14.48 4.37 3.25
N ALA A 189 15.56 3.74 3.76
CA ALA A 189 16.52 3.05 2.91
C ALA A 189 15.90 1.82 2.22
N HIS A 190 15.12 1.02 2.95
CA HIS A 190 14.37 -0.11 2.37
C HIS A 190 13.32 0.35 1.36
N GLU A 191 12.57 1.43 1.65
CA GLU A 191 11.57 2.00 0.75
C GLU A 191 12.22 2.47 -0.56
N HIS A 192 13.40 3.08 -0.49
CA HIS A 192 14.15 3.52 -1.68
C HIS A 192 14.45 2.34 -2.61
N VAL A 193 15.02 1.25 -2.06
CA VAL A 193 15.30 0.03 -2.86
C VAL A 193 14.01 -0.60 -3.39
N ALA A 194 12.94 -0.63 -2.58
CA ALA A 194 11.66 -1.18 -3.02
C ALA A 194 11.05 -0.37 -4.18
N ASN A 195 11.21 0.95 -4.20
CA ASN A 195 10.73 1.81 -5.27
C ASN A 195 11.57 1.60 -6.55
N GLN A 196 12.91 1.59 -6.44
CA GLN A 196 13.81 1.29 -7.57
C GLN A 196 13.54 -0.06 -8.25
N ARG A 197 13.00 -1.04 -7.49
CA ARG A 197 12.62 -2.36 -8.03
C ARG A 197 11.25 -2.39 -8.70
N LYS A 198 10.44 -1.37 -8.49
CA LYS A 198 9.10 -1.26 -9.10
C LYS A 198 9.10 -0.42 -10.36
N ASP A 199 10.07 0.45 -10.52
CA ASP A 199 10.29 1.27 -11.71
C ASP A 199 10.94 0.44 -12.82
#